data_6037ab530aa0851df1e668435270fbde
#
_entry.id   6037ab530aa0851df1e668435270fbde
#
_cell.length_a   1.000
_cell.length_b   1.000
_cell.length_c   1.000
_cell.angle_alpha   90.00
_cell.angle_beta   90.00
_cell.angle_gamma   90.00
#
_symmetry.space_group_name_H-M   'P 1'
#
loop_
_entity.id
_entity.type
_entity.pdbx_description
1 polymer ?
#
loop_
_entity_poly.entity_id
_entity_poly.type
_entity_poly.pdbx_seq_one_letter_code
_entity_poly.pdbx_strand_id
1 'polypeptide(L)'
;MPPPKAHKELSKGEKELIRQWIAEGAKYAEPWTYLPPRRHPVPPVKASDWSENWIDNFILTRLQRENLSPSPDTDPVTLMRRLHFDLIGLPPTPREVNQFVKRWKEDPAASLEATTDALLASPHFGERMAIFWLDLVRYADTSGYERDQE
;
A
#
# COMPACT_ATOMS: atom_id res chain seq x y z
N MET A 1 -28.41 23.44 9.40
CA MET A 1 -27.43 22.41 9.15
C MET A 1 -26.06 23.01 9.28
N PRO A 2 -25.16 22.47 10.03
CA PRO A 2 -25.20 21.24 10.84
C PRO A 2 -26.09 21.38 12.08
N PRO A 3 -26.44 20.25 12.78
CA PRO A 3 -27.28 20.32 13.97
C PRO A 3 -26.54 21.05 15.13
N PRO A 4 -27.25 21.73 16.04
CA PRO A 4 -26.63 22.52 17.11
C PRO A 4 -25.63 21.74 17.99
N LYS A 5 -25.85 20.42 18.17
CA LYS A 5 -24.97 19.53 18.93
C LYS A 5 -23.62 19.23 18.25
N ALA A 6 -23.47 19.54 16.97
CA ALA A 6 -22.23 19.25 16.23
C ALA A 6 -21.12 20.29 16.48
N HIS A 7 -21.43 21.39 17.14
CA HIS A 7 -20.50 22.52 17.39
C HIS A 7 -19.75 22.99 16.12
N LYS A 8 -20.43 22.89 14.96
CA LYS A 8 -19.90 23.31 13.65
C LYS A 8 -20.84 24.33 13.04
N GLU A 9 -20.30 25.44 12.63
CA GLU A 9 -21.03 26.49 11.91
C GLU A 9 -20.50 26.59 10.49
N LEU A 10 -21.40 26.68 9.52
CA LEU A 10 -21.03 26.95 8.14
C LEU A 10 -20.82 28.47 7.95
N SER A 11 -19.72 28.82 7.37
CA SER A 11 -19.44 30.20 6.93
C SER A 11 -20.42 30.65 5.84
N LYS A 12 -20.47 31.96 5.59
CA LYS A 12 -21.29 32.48 4.48
C LYS A 12 -20.86 31.94 3.13
N GLY A 13 -19.56 31.78 2.89
CA GLY A 13 -19.02 31.21 1.66
C GLY A 13 -19.41 29.76 1.44
N GLU A 14 -19.33 28.93 2.47
CA GLU A 14 -19.76 27.52 2.38
C GLU A 14 -21.25 27.38 2.12
N LYS A 15 -22.08 28.24 2.71
CA LYS A 15 -23.52 28.28 2.43
C LYS A 15 -23.81 28.65 0.98
N GLU A 16 -23.06 29.61 0.43
CA GLU A 16 -23.22 30.03 -0.96
C GLU A 16 -22.75 28.94 -1.94
N LEU A 17 -21.64 28.27 -1.64
CA LEU A 17 -21.15 27.13 -2.42
C LEU A 17 -22.19 26.01 -2.48
N ILE A 18 -22.84 25.69 -1.35
CA ILE A 18 -23.91 24.68 -1.31
C ILE A 18 -25.12 25.11 -2.14
N ARG A 19 -25.51 26.41 -2.07
CA ARG A 19 -26.62 26.92 -2.89
C ARG A 19 -26.31 26.83 -4.37
N GLN A 20 -25.10 27.19 -4.77
CA GLN A 20 -24.67 27.08 -6.16
C GLN A 20 -24.71 25.63 -6.62
N TRP A 21 -24.15 24.71 -5.84
CA TRP A 21 -24.18 23.27 -6.15
C TRP A 21 -25.60 22.73 -6.34
N ILE A 22 -26.54 23.16 -5.47
CA ILE A 22 -27.97 22.80 -5.62
C ILE A 22 -28.56 23.37 -6.90
N ALA A 23 -28.25 24.64 -7.21
CA ALA A 23 -28.73 25.30 -8.42
C ALA A 23 -28.21 24.65 -9.72
N GLU A 24 -26.99 24.09 -9.66
CA GLU A 24 -26.36 23.32 -10.75
C GLU A 24 -26.89 21.87 -10.88
N GLY A 25 -27.90 21.51 -10.10
CA GLY A 25 -28.58 20.20 -10.14
C GLY A 25 -28.06 19.18 -9.14
N ALA A 26 -27.27 19.59 -8.14
CA ALA A 26 -26.79 18.77 -7.02
C ALA A 26 -26.17 17.44 -7.46
N LYS A 27 -25.44 17.43 -8.58
CA LYS A 27 -24.81 16.23 -9.12
C LYS A 27 -23.85 15.64 -8.10
N TYR A 28 -24.14 14.43 -7.68
CA TYR A 28 -23.30 13.67 -6.75
C TYR A 28 -22.35 12.78 -7.55
N ALA A 29 -21.07 12.83 -7.21
CA ALA A 29 -20.12 11.89 -7.80
C ALA A 29 -20.32 10.50 -7.20
N GLU A 30 -20.47 9.48 -8.04
CA GLU A 30 -20.51 8.11 -7.55
C GLU A 30 -19.22 7.80 -6.78
N PRO A 31 -19.32 7.11 -5.62
CA PRO A 31 -18.14 6.68 -4.90
C PRO A 31 -17.24 5.83 -5.81
N TRP A 32 -15.96 6.14 -5.84
CA TRP A 32 -14.98 5.48 -6.71
C TRP A 32 -14.98 3.95 -6.57
N THR A 33 -15.36 3.42 -5.40
CA THR A 33 -15.47 1.98 -5.11
C THR A 33 -16.50 1.25 -5.95
N TYR A 34 -17.49 1.96 -6.49
CA TYR A 34 -18.53 1.40 -7.38
C TYR A 34 -18.23 1.64 -8.87
N LEU A 35 -17.20 2.41 -9.16
CA LEU A 35 -16.82 2.64 -10.55
C LEU A 35 -15.93 1.48 -11.03
N PRO A 36 -16.21 0.92 -12.23
CA PRO A 36 -15.33 -0.09 -12.79
C PRO A 36 -13.90 0.47 -12.99
N PRO A 37 -12.86 -0.32 -12.69
CA PRO A 37 -11.49 0.10 -12.90
C PRO A 37 -11.25 0.52 -14.35
N ARG A 38 -10.62 1.66 -14.55
CA ARG A 38 -10.24 2.16 -15.88
C ARG A 38 -8.73 2.13 -16.01
N ARG A 39 -8.27 1.69 -17.18
CA ARG A 39 -6.85 1.75 -17.50
C ARG A 39 -6.46 3.18 -17.81
N HIS A 40 -5.59 3.76 -16.98
CA HIS A 40 -5.03 5.08 -17.24
C HIS A 40 -3.78 4.97 -18.12
N PRO A 41 -3.53 5.94 -19.01
CA PRO A 41 -2.27 5.98 -19.76
C PRO A 41 -1.10 6.14 -18.77
N VAL A 42 -0.04 5.39 -19.01
CA VAL A 42 1.20 5.52 -18.22
C VAL A 42 1.79 6.90 -18.46
N PRO A 43 2.01 7.71 -17.43
CA PRO A 43 2.56 9.04 -17.62
C PRO A 43 4.00 8.96 -18.14
N PRO A 44 4.36 9.81 -19.12
CA PRO A 44 5.75 9.92 -19.54
C PRO A 44 6.56 10.56 -18.40
N VAL A 45 7.63 9.90 -17.99
CA VAL A 45 8.62 10.47 -17.06
C VAL A 45 9.86 10.88 -17.85
N LYS A 46 10.51 11.96 -17.42
CA LYS A 46 11.84 12.28 -17.95
C LYS A 46 12.77 11.13 -17.62
N ALA A 47 13.62 10.75 -18.54
CA ALA A 47 14.56 9.64 -18.40
C ALA A 47 15.14 9.59 -16.99
N SER A 48 14.84 8.54 -16.28
CA SER A 48 15.22 8.30 -14.90
C SER A 48 15.64 6.85 -14.80
N ASP A 49 16.86 6.61 -14.40
CA ASP A 49 17.40 5.28 -14.13
C ASP A 49 16.70 4.60 -12.94
N TRP A 50 15.89 5.36 -12.20
CA TRP A 50 15.14 4.86 -11.06
C TRP A 50 13.86 4.09 -11.43
N SER A 51 13.23 4.44 -12.56
CA SER A 51 11.97 3.81 -12.98
C SER A 51 12.25 2.51 -13.74
N GLU A 52 11.87 1.37 -13.17
CA GLU A 52 12.04 0.05 -13.76
C GLU A 52 10.75 -0.48 -14.40
N ASN A 53 9.59 0.05 -13.98
CA ASN A 53 8.29 -0.41 -14.44
C ASN A 53 7.25 0.71 -14.53
N TRP A 54 6.07 0.39 -15.08
CA TRP A 54 5.00 1.37 -15.28
C TRP A 54 4.42 1.95 -13.98
N ILE A 55 4.48 1.23 -12.86
CA ILE A 55 4.03 1.72 -11.55
C ILE A 55 4.94 2.84 -11.08
N ASP A 56 6.25 2.66 -11.26
CA ASP A 56 7.25 3.65 -10.90
C ASP A 56 7.04 4.98 -11.61
N ASN A 57 6.55 4.94 -12.88
CA ASN A 57 6.22 6.15 -13.62
C ASN A 57 5.13 6.98 -12.94
N PHE A 58 4.10 6.35 -12.38
CA PHE A 58 3.07 7.06 -11.62
C PHE A 58 3.64 7.65 -10.33
N ILE A 59 4.45 6.88 -9.61
CA ILE A 59 5.10 7.33 -8.37
C ILE A 59 6.04 8.49 -8.67
N LEU A 60 6.91 8.36 -9.66
CA LEU A 60 7.88 9.39 -10.01
C LEU A 60 7.19 10.67 -10.50
N THR A 61 6.12 10.55 -11.30
CA THR A 61 5.32 11.71 -11.71
C THR A 61 4.74 12.45 -10.50
N ARG A 62 4.28 11.73 -9.49
CA ARG A 62 3.77 12.34 -8.26
C ARG A 62 4.87 13.02 -7.47
N LEU A 63 6.01 12.37 -7.28
CA LEU A 63 7.17 12.95 -6.62
C LEU A 63 7.64 14.23 -7.32
N GLN A 64 7.74 14.22 -8.65
CA GLN A 64 8.15 15.39 -9.42
C GLN A 64 7.19 16.57 -9.27
N ARG A 65 5.89 16.33 -9.17
CA ARG A 65 4.88 17.38 -8.94
C ARG A 65 5.05 18.06 -7.58
N GLU A 66 5.51 17.30 -6.58
CA GLU A 66 5.77 17.81 -5.23
C GLU A 66 7.22 18.30 -5.04
N ASN A 67 8.02 18.35 -6.13
CA ASN A 67 9.46 18.66 -6.09
C ASN A 67 10.25 17.74 -5.15
N LEU A 68 9.85 16.47 -5.08
CA LEU A 68 10.52 15.44 -4.32
C LEU A 68 11.31 14.50 -5.25
N SER A 69 12.37 13.92 -4.71
CA SER A 69 13.15 12.85 -5.35
C SER A 69 12.90 11.53 -4.63
N PRO A 70 13.03 10.38 -5.34
CA PRO A 70 13.06 9.08 -4.68
C PRO A 70 14.13 9.03 -3.59
N SER A 71 13.85 8.32 -2.51
CA SER A 71 14.87 8.02 -1.50
C SER A 71 15.92 7.08 -2.07
N PRO A 72 17.15 7.10 -1.55
CA PRO A 72 18.16 6.10 -1.89
C PRO A 72 17.66 4.68 -1.59
N ASP A 73 18.20 3.72 -2.32
CA ASP A 73 17.93 2.31 -2.06
C ASP A 73 18.35 1.91 -0.65
N THR A 74 17.64 0.95 -0.10
CA THR A 74 17.93 0.46 1.24
C THR A 74 19.14 -0.47 1.23
N ASP A 75 19.80 -0.61 2.38
CA ASP A 75 20.86 -1.60 2.56
C ASP A 75 20.31 -3.05 2.53
N PRO A 76 21.16 -4.05 2.21
CA PRO A 76 20.72 -5.43 2.05
C PRO A 76 20.17 -6.07 3.34
N VAL A 77 20.60 -5.65 4.53
CA VAL A 77 20.09 -6.17 5.80
C VAL A 77 18.64 -5.73 6.00
N THR A 78 18.40 -4.44 5.77
CA THR A 78 17.04 -3.87 5.84
C THR A 78 16.13 -4.46 4.77
N LEU A 79 16.63 -4.66 3.54
CA LEU A 79 15.89 -5.30 2.45
C LEU A 79 15.47 -6.72 2.84
N MET A 80 16.41 -7.54 3.32
CA MET A 80 16.13 -8.91 3.77
C MET A 80 15.05 -8.94 4.85
N ARG A 81 15.12 -8.03 5.82
CA ARG A 81 14.12 -7.91 6.87
C ARG A 81 12.74 -7.57 6.31
N ARG A 82 12.66 -6.62 5.38
CA ARG A 82 11.39 -6.23 4.71
C ARG A 82 10.78 -7.39 3.95
N LEU A 83 11.56 -8.09 3.13
CA LEU A 83 11.11 -9.28 2.38
C LEU A 83 10.49 -10.33 3.31
N HIS A 84 11.15 -10.64 4.41
CA HIS A 84 10.65 -11.60 5.37
C HIS A 84 9.31 -11.17 5.99
N PHE A 85 9.21 -9.95 6.47
CA PHE A 85 7.96 -9.47 7.07
C PHE A 85 6.82 -9.34 6.06
N ASP A 86 7.11 -8.92 4.85
CA ASP A 86 6.10 -8.74 3.82
C ASP A 86 5.57 -10.11 3.33
N LEU A 87 6.45 -11.06 3.07
CA LEU A 87 6.08 -12.34 2.48
C LEU A 87 5.64 -13.38 3.51
N ILE A 88 6.32 -13.50 4.62
CA ILE A 88 6.04 -14.57 5.60
C ILE A 88 5.65 -14.07 7.00
N GLY A 89 5.74 -12.77 7.26
CA GLY A 89 5.37 -12.17 8.55
C GLY A 89 6.35 -12.45 9.70
N LEU A 90 7.46 -13.12 9.45
CA LEU A 90 8.47 -13.53 10.45
C LEU A 90 9.82 -12.85 10.18
N PRO A 91 10.60 -12.53 11.20
CA PRO A 91 11.94 -11.98 11.01
C PRO A 91 12.92 -13.04 10.46
N PRO A 92 13.92 -12.63 9.66
CA PRO A 92 15.01 -13.53 9.29
C PRO A 92 15.90 -13.86 10.49
N THR A 93 16.50 -15.04 10.48
CA THR A 93 17.54 -15.40 11.44
C THR A 93 18.85 -14.68 11.13
N PRO A 94 19.74 -14.48 12.10
CA PRO A 94 21.07 -13.88 11.84
C PRO A 94 21.88 -14.64 10.78
N ARG A 95 21.72 -15.96 10.70
CA ARG A 95 22.38 -16.80 9.70
C ARG A 95 21.87 -16.48 8.29
N GLU A 96 20.58 -16.36 8.11
CA GLU A 96 19.96 -16.00 6.80
C GLU A 96 20.39 -14.62 6.36
N VAL A 97 20.38 -13.64 7.27
CA VAL A 97 20.86 -12.28 6.97
C VAL A 97 22.31 -12.31 6.50
N ASN A 98 23.20 -13.00 7.22
CA ASN A 98 24.63 -13.08 6.85
C ASN A 98 24.83 -13.77 5.49
N GLN A 99 24.06 -14.82 5.20
CA GLN A 99 24.12 -15.51 3.92
C GLN A 99 23.60 -14.64 2.78
N PHE A 100 22.51 -13.90 3.00
CA PHE A 100 21.97 -12.96 2.03
C PHE A 100 22.96 -11.85 1.72
N VAL A 101 23.50 -11.18 2.74
CA VAL A 101 24.49 -10.10 2.56
C VAL A 101 25.73 -10.58 1.82
N LYS A 102 26.18 -11.81 2.06
CA LYS A 102 27.31 -12.38 1.33
C LYS A 102 26.98 -12.54 -0.15
N ARG A 103 25.86 -13.18 -0.49
CA ARG A 103 25.42 -13.37 -1.88
C ARG A 103 25.14 -12.04 -2.58
N TRP A 104 24.55 -11.09 -1.86
CA TRP A 104 24.28 -9.74 -2.37
C TRP A 104 25.52 -9.01 -2.88
N LYS A 105 26.66 -9.20 -2.24
CA LYS A 105 27.94 -8.60 -2.69
C LYS A 105 28.46 -9.21 -4.00
N GLU A 106 28.08 -10.44 -4.30
CA GLU A 106 28.49 -11.17 -5.51
C GLU A 106 27.51 -10.86 -6.67
N ASP A 107 26.21 -11.00 -6.42
CA ASP A 107 25.14 -10.71 -7.38
C ASP A 107 23.86 -10.30 -6.64
N PRO A 108 23.54 -8.98 -6.60
CA PRO A 108 22.33 -8.49 -5.96
C PRO A 108 21.04 -9.04 -6.54
N ALA A 109 20.94 -9.11 -7.88
CA ALA A 109 19.71 -9.52 -8.56
C ALA A 109 19.40 -11.00 -8.31
N ALA A 110 20.38 -11.87 -8.53
CA ALA A 110 20.24 -13.30 -8.28
C ALA A 110 19.98 -13.60 -6.79
N SER A 111 20.61 -12.83 -5.89
CA SER A 111 20.38 -12.97 -4.45
C SER A 111 18.95 -12.60 -4.04
N LEU A 112 18.40 -11.54 -4.63
CA LEU A 112 17.03 -11.10 -4.40
C LEU A 112 16.04 -12.15 -4.92
N GLU A 113 16.19 -12.59 -6.16
CA GLU A 113 15.33 -13.60 -6.80
C GLU A 113 15.30 -14.89 -5.99
N ALA A 114 16.45 -15.48 -5.73
CA ALA A 114 16.55 -16.74 -4.97
C ALA A 114 15.96 -16.64 -3.56
N THR A 115 16.10 -15.48 -2.90
CA THR A 115 15.52 -15.29 -1.58
C THR A 115 14.00 -15.14 -1.65
N THR A 116 13.50 -14.38 -2.61
CA THR A 116 12.06 -14.20 -2.84
C THR A 116 11.40 -15.55 -3.16
N ASP A 117 11.98 -16.33 -4.04
CA ASP A 117 11.45 -17.66 -4.41
C ASP A 117 11.41 -18.60 -3.21
N ALA A 118 12.46 -18.60 -2.39
CA ALA A 118 12.49 -19.41 -1.17
C ALA A 118 11.40 -19.01 -0.16
N LEU A 119 11.15 -17.72 0.00
CA LEU A 119 10.11 -17.21 0.89
C LEU A 119 8.71 -17.51 0.34
N LEU A 120 8.49 -17.39 -0.96
CA LEU A 120 7.22 -17.73 -1.61
C LEU A 120 6.91 -19.23 -1.53
N ALA A 121 7.93 -20.09 -1.56
CA ALA A 121 7.80 -21.53 -1.39
C ALA A 121 7.60 -21.96 0.09
N SER A 122 7.74 -21.05 1.04
CA SER A 122 7.57 -21.33 2.47
C SER A 122 6.10 -21.55 2.82
N PRO A 123 5.75 -22.52 3.70
CA PRO A 123 4.40 -22.67 4.25
C PRO A 123 3.91 -21.37 4.93
N HIS A 124 4.80 -20.62 5.57
CA HIS A 124 4.48 -19.36 6.22
C HIS A 124 3.98 -18.27 5.28
N PHE A 125 4.30 -18.36 3.97
CA PHE A 125 3.72 -17.47 2.98
C PHE A 125 2.20 -17.67 2.89
N GLY A 126 1.74 -18.93 2.86
CA GLY A 126 0.31 -19.24 2.88
C GLY A 126 -0.38 -18.74 4.16
N GLU A 127 0.23 -18.96 5.32
CA GLU A 127 -0.28 -18.45 6.61
C GLU A 127 -0.38 -16.92 6.61
N ARG A 128 0.65 -16.24 6.12
CA ARG A 128 0.68 -14.78 6.01
C ARG A 128 -0.40 -14.25 5.07
N MET A 129 -0.58 -14.87 3.92
CA MET A 129 -1.58 -14.46 2.92
C MET A 129 -3.01 -14.78 3.37
N ALA A 130 -3.20 -15.85 4.16
CA ALA A 130 -4.51 -16.19 4.70
C ALA A 130 -5.14 -15.07 5.52
N ILE A 131 -4.34 -14.26 6.22
CA ILE A 131 -4.83 -13.13 7.03
C ILE A 131 -5.65 -12.16 6.18
N PHE A 132 -5.15 -11.82 4.98
CA PHE A 132 -5.86 -10.90 4.08
C PHE A 132 -7.18 -11.48 3.56
N TRP A 133 -7.23 -12.79 3.31
CA TRP A 133 -8.46 -13.46 2.91
C TRP A 133 -9.46 -13.59 4.06
N LEU A 134 -8.98 -13.87 5.28
CA LEU A 134 -9.81 -13.94 6.47
C LEU A 134 -10.47 -12.59 6.76
N ASP A 135 -9.74 -11.49 6.62
CA ASP A 135 -10.29 -10.14 6.74
C ASP A 135 -11.40 -9.86 5.70
N LEU A 136 -11.18 -10.29 4.44
CA LEU A 136 -12.17 -10.11 3.38
C LEU A 136 -13.48 -10.86 3.65
N VAL A 137 -13.38 -12.08 4.18
CA VAL A 137 -14.56 -12.89 4.53
C VAL A 137 -15.10 -12.59 5.93
N ARG A 138 -14.52 -11.60 6.62
CA ARG A 138 -14.89 -11.18 7.99
C ARG A 138 -14.82 -12.32 8.99
N TYR A 139 -13.82 -13.17 8.85
CA TYR A 139 -13.54 -14.25 9.79
C TYR A 139 -13.11 -13.67 11.14
N ALA A 140 -13.58 -14.28 12.22
CA ALA A 140 -13.14 -14.00 13.57
C ALA A 140 -13.06 -15.30 14.35
N ASP A 141 -12.02 -15.46 15.18
CA ASP A 141 -11.85 -16.61 16.05
C ASP A 141 -12.81 -16.59 17.23
N THR A 142 -13.35 -15.41 17.54
CA THR A 142 -14.24 -15.20 18.69
C THR A 142 -15.51 -14.48 18.27
N SER A 143 -16.58 -14.66 19.02
CA SER A 143 -17.86 -13.94 18.82
C SER A 143 -17.82 -12.48 19.30
N GLY A 144 -16.68 -12.02 19.78
CA GLY A 144 -16.45 -10.70 20.34
C GLY A 144 -16.51 -10.69 21.88
N TYR A 145 -16.23 -9.51 22.44
CA TYR A 145 -16.09 -9.26 23.86
C TYR A 145 -17.13 -10.01 24.72
N GLU A 146 -16.68 -10.80 25.71
CA GLU A 146 -17.45 -11.56 26.71
C GLU A 146 -18.37 -12.68 26.18
N ARG A 147 -18.26 -13.14 24.94
CA ARG A 147 -19.16 -14.17 24.37
C ARG A 147 -18.43 -15.31 23.64
N ASP A 148 -17.21 -15.62 24.03
CA ASP A 148 -16.55 -16.80 23.50
C ASP A 148 -17.23 -18.05 24.09
N GLN A 149 -17.79 -18.90 23.25
CA GLN A 149 -18.29 -20.21 23.64
C GLN A 149 -17.09 -21.15 23.77
N GLU A 150 -16.98 -21.84 24.91
CA GLU A 150 -16.01 -22.93 25.12
C GLU A 150 -16.27 -24.10 24.17
#